data_ef9c10b7f89b38479b73898b83688eec
#
_entry.id   ef9c10b7f89b38479b73898b83688eec
#
_cell.length_a   1.000
_cell.length_b   1.000
_cell.length_c   1.000
_cell.angle_alpha   90.00
_cell.angle_beta   90.00
_cell.angle_gamma   90.00
#
_symmetry.space_group_name_H-M   'P 1'
#
loop_
_entity.id
_entity.type
_entity.pdbx_description
1 polymer ?
#
loop_
_entity_poly.entity_id
_entity_poly.type
_entity_poly.pdbx_seq_one_letter_code
_entity_poly.pdbx_strand_id
1 'polypeptide(L)'
;RQRQMCIRDRLDWFLLAEPEHQQMKEWVKALLHLYKSHKAMYEMDQSWEGFEWINADDGYRSIYSFMRHSKGAKKNLLFVCNFTPMARDDYRVGVPRKKQYKLILNSDEEKYGGTGEVRKKIYKAEAKECDGRPYSFAYKLPPYGVAVFEF
;
A
#
# COMPACT_ATOMS: atom_id res chain seq x y z
N ARG A 1 35.08 10.21 -17.93
CA ARG A 1 33.94 10.25 -16.97
C ARG A 1 32.67 10.86 -17.58
N GLN A 2 32.73 11.95 -18.35
CA GLN A 2 31.55 12.54 -19.02
C GLN A 2 30.92 11.63 -20.06
N ARG A 3 31.69 10.87 -20.86
CA ARG A 3 31.14 9.89 -21.82
C ARG A 3 30.38 8.73 -21.16
N GLN A 4 30.80 8.29 -19.99
CA GLN A 4 30.07 7.25 -19.23
C GLN A 4 28.72 7.77 -18.68
N MET A 5 28.63 9.02 -18.27
CA MET A 5 27.36 9.64 -17.90
C MET A 5 26.37 9.67 -19.06
N CYS A 6 26.78 10.16 -20.24
CA CYS A 6 25.92 10.25 -21.41
C CYS A 6 25.42 8.90 -21.95
N ILE A 7 26.18 7.82 -21.74
CA ILE A 7 25.78 6.45 -22.14
C ILE A 7 24.76 5.86 -21.15
N ARG A 8 24.83 6.24 -19.86
CA ARG A 8 23.90 5.77 -18.84
C ARG A 8 22.56 6.54 -18.77
N ASP A 9 22.50 7.69 -19.41
CA ASP A 9 21.31 8.57 -19.41
C ASP A 9 20.24 8.18 -20.44
N ARG A 10 20.41 7.07 -21.15
CA ARG A 10 19.39 6.54 -22.06
C ARG A 10 18.54 5.52 -21.35
N LEU A 11 17.22 5.69 -21.45
CA LEU A 11 16.28 4.65 -21.04
C LEU A 11 16.34 3.49 -22.03
N ASP A 12 16.64 2.32 -21.50
CA ASP A 12 16.72 1.08 -22.28
C ASP A 12 15.31 0.52 -22.51
N TRP A 13 14.58 1.16 -23.43
CA TRP A 13 13.19 0.83 -23.74
C TRP A 13 12.97 -0.63 -24.15
N PHE A 14 13.98 -1.29 -24.70
CA PHE A 14 13.91 -2.70 -25.07
C PHE A 14 13.69 -3.62 -23.85
N LEU A 15 14.09 -3.20 -22.65
CA LEU A 15 13.84 -3.95 -21.43
C LEU A 15 12.35 -4.12 -21.12
N LEU A 16 11.49 -3.31 -21.71
CA LEU A 16 10.04 -3.49 -21.57
C LEU A 16 9.52 -4.76 -22.28
N ALA A 17 10.33 -5.42 -23.09
CA ALA A 17 10.02 -6.75 -23.61
C ALA A 17 10.12 -7.86 -22.52
N GLU A 18 10.88 -7.59 -21.46
CA GLU A 18 11.02 -8.50 -20.32
C GLU A 18 9.81 -8.35 -19.37
N PRO A 19 9.17 -9.46 -18.97
CA PRO A 19 7.96 -9.43 -18.13
C PRO A 19 8.13 -8.66 -16.83
N GLU A 20 9.25 -8.81 -16.15
CA GLU A 20 9.54 -8.18 -14.85
C GLU A 20 9.59 -6.64 -14.96
N HIS A 21 10.21 -6.13 -16.02
CA HIS A 21 10.26 -4.69 -16.27
C HIS A 21 8.88 -4.14 -16.64
N GLN A 22 8.10 -4.88 -17.41
CA GLN A 22 6.73 -4.51 -17.74
C GLN A 22 5.84 -4.50 -16.50
N GLN A 23 5.95 -5.50 -15.62
CA GLN A 23 5.21 -5.58 -14.36
C GLN A 23 5.55 -4.41 -13.42
N MET A 24 6.83 -4.06 -13.31
CA MET A 24 7.26 -2.89 -12.53
C MET A 24 6.67 -1.60 -13.09
N LYS A 25 6.68 -1.42 -14.42
CA LYS A 25 6.05 -0.27 -15.07
C LYS A 25 4.56 -0.18 -14.76
N GLU A 26 3.82 -1.30 -14.84
CA GLU A 26 2.39 -1.32 -14.52
C GLU A 26 2.15 -1.02 -13.03
N TRP A 27 3.02 -1.47 -12.13
CA TRP A 27 2.97 -1.11 -10.70
C TRP A 27 3.13 0.39 -10.49
N VAL A 28 4.17 1.00 -11.06
CA VAL A 28 4.40 2.46 -10.95
C VAL A 28 3.24 3.25 -11.54
N LYS A 29 2.71 2.82 -12.69
CA LYS A 29 1.52 3.42 -13.31
C LYS A 29 0.30 3.36 -12.39
N ALA A 30 0.08 2.23 -11.71
CA ALA A 30 -1.01 2.07 -10.76
C ALA A 30 -0.86 2.99 -9.54
N LEU A 31 0.36 3.16 -9.01
CA LEU A 31 0.65 4.10 -7.93
C LEU A 31 0.40 5.56 -8.34
N LEU A 32 0.83 5.96 -9.53
CA LEU A 32 0.58 7.30 -10.07
C LEU A 32 -0.91 7.55 -10.29
N HIS A 33 -1.64 6.53 -10.74
CA HIS A 33 -3.09 6.61 -10.89
C HIS A 33 -3.78 6.75 -9.53
N LEU A 34 -3.38 5.95 -8.53
CA LEU A 34 -3.85 6.08 -7.15
C LEU A 34 -3.65 7.50 -6.64
N TYR A 35 -2.43 8.04 -6.81
CA TYR A 35 -2.10 9.40 -6.39
C TYR A 35 -3.04 10.44 -7.00
N LYS A 36 -3.24 10.39 -8.33
CA LYS A 36 -4.10 11.35 -9.05
C LYS A 36 -5.59 11.21 -8.71
N SER A 37 -6.08 10.00 -8.46
CA SER A 37 -7.50 9.73 -8.29
C SER A 37 -7.99 9.86 -6.85
N HIS A 38 -7.10 9.87 -5.85
CA HIS A 38 -7.47 9.91 -4.43
C HIS A 38 -6.91 11.17 -3.76
N LYS A 39 -7.80 12.08 -3.43
CA LYS A 39 -7.46 13.35 -2.77
C LYS A 39 -6.70 13.16 -1.45
N ALA A 40 -6.95 12.04 -0.73
CA ALA A 40 -6.22 11.71 0.48
C ALA A 40 -4.70 11.60 0.28
N MET A 41 -4.22 11.44 -0.97
CA MET A 41 -2.79 11.36 -1.26
C MET A 41 -2.09 12.72 -1.30
N TYR A 42 -2.82 13.82 -1.55
CA TYR A 42 -2.18 15.13 -1.74
C TYR A 42 -2.93 16.32 -1.12
N GLU A 43 -4.24 16.20 -0.85
CA GLU A 43 -5.07 17.36 -0.46
C GLU A 43 -4.66 18.00 0.86
N MET A 44 -4.10 17.20 1.77
CA MET A 44 -3.68 17.62 3.12
C MET A 44 -2.19 17.37 3.38
N ASP A 45 -1.35 17.32 2.33
CA ASP A 45 0.09 17.04 2.48
C ASP A 45 0.85 18.11 3.28
N GLN A 46 0.32 19.33 3.32
CA GLN A 46 0.92 20.45 4.07
C GLN A 46 0.48 20.52 5.54
N SER A 47 -0.35 19.56 5.98
CA SER A 47 -0.91 19.50 7.32
C SER A 47 -0.61 18.16 7.97
N TRP A 48 -0.26 18.18 9.26
CA TRP A 48 -0.10 16.96 10.05
C TRP A 48 -1.39 16.12 10.13
N GLU A 49 -2.55 16.73 9.96
CA GLU A 49 -3.86 16.06 9.92
C GLU A 49 -4.03 15.13 8.70
N GLY A 50 -3.23 15.33 7.65
CA GLY A 50 -3.29 14.52 6.43
C GLY A 50 -2.65 13.15 6.56
N PHE A 51 -1.88 12.92 7.63
CA PHE A 51 -1.14 11.68 7.84
C PHE A 51 -1.28 11.19 9.29
N GLU A 52 -1.53 9.90 9.48
CA GLU A 52 -1.64 9.31 10.81
C GLU A 52 -1.02 7.92 10.84
N TRP A 53 -0.05 7.71 11.73
CA TRP A 53 0.46 6.38 12.01
C TRP A 53 -0.58 5.52 12.74
N ILE A 54 -0.70 4.26 12.31
CA ILE A 54 -1.40 3.22 13.08
C ILE A 54 -0.37 2.42 13.85
N ASN A 55 0.61 1.87 13.14
CA ASN A 55 1.72 1.16 13.74
C ASN A 55 3.01 1.52 13.01
N ALA A 56 3.89 2.26 13.70
CA ALA A 56 5.22 2.65 13.23
C ALA A 56 6.35 1.88 13.94
N ASP A 57 6.02 1.21 15.06
CA ASP A 57 7.02 0.69 16.01
C ASP A 57 7.18 -0.84 15.95
N ASP A 58 6.59 -1.49 14.95
CA ASP A 58 6.72 -2.93 14.74
C ASP A 58 8.06 -3.32 14.10
N GLY A 59 9.15 -2.85 14.70
CA GLY A 59 10.50 -3.09 14.19
C GLY A 59 10.88 -4.57 14.13
N TYR A 60 10.33 -5.39 15.03
CA TYR A 60 10.57 -6.84 15.04
C TYR A 60 10.01 -7.54 13.79
N ARG A 61 8.84 -7.12 13.31
CA ARG A 61 8.18 -7.68 12.12
C ARG A 61 8.44 -6.86 10.86
N SER A 62 9.00 -5.64 10.99
CA SER A 62 9.20 -4.68 9.91
C SER A 62 7.93 -4.47 9.07
N ILE A 63 6.80 -4.32 9.76
CA ILE A 63 5.51 -4.00 9.16
C ILE A 63 5.10 -2.61 9.61
N TYR A 64 4.69 -1.79 8.66
CA TYR A 64 4.23 -0.42 8.91
C TYR A 64 2.81 -0.25 8.42
N SER A 65 1.99 0.43 9.23
CA SER A 65 0.63 0.81 8.83
C SER A 65 0.34 2.27 9.16
N PHE A 66 -0.26 2.96 8.21
CA PHE A 66 -0.59 4.37 8.34
C PHE A 66 -1.82 4.73 7.52
N MET A 67 -2.42 5.86 7.85
CA MET A 67 -3.57 6.41 7.13
C MET A 67 -3.22 7.73 6.44
N ARG A 68 -3.89 7.95 5.31
CA ARG A 68 -3.94 9.23 4.62
C ARG A 68 -5.37 9.76 4.67
N HIS A 69 -5.53 11.01 5.05
CA HIS A 69 -6.82 11.63 5.22
C HIS A 69 -7.10 12.66 4.12
N SER A 70 -8.38 12.74 3.71
CA SER A 70 -8.88 13.81 2.84
C SER A 70 -9.73 14.79 3.65
N LYS A 71 -9.91 16.01 3.16
CA LYS A 71 -10.81 17.00 3.75
C LYS A 71 -12.23 16.43 3.84
N GLY A 72 -12.84 16.53 5.02
CA GLY A 72 -14.18 16.01 5.28
C GLY A 72 -14.27 14.49 5.41
N ALA A 73 -13.14 13.77 5.50
CA ALA A 73 -13.03 12.33 5.78
C ALA A 73 -13.92 11.43 4.88
N LYS A 74 -14.13 11.84 3.62
CA LYS A 74 -15.06 11.12 2.71
C LYS A 74 -14.46 9.87 2.11
N LYS A 75 -13.16 9.88 1.84
CA LYS A 75 -12.41 8.76 1.24
C LYS A 75 -10.98 8.80 1.76
N ASN A 76 -10.77 8.15 2.87
CA ASN A 76 -9.44 8.00 3.46
C ASN A 76 -8.78 6.74 2.93
N LEU A 77 -7.47 6.69 3.03
CA LEU A 77 -6.67 5.53 2.64
C LEU A 77 -5.93 4.97 3.84
N LEU A 78 -5.90 3.64 3.93
CA LEU A 78 -5.10 2.87 4.87
C LEU A 78 -4.04 2.12 4.07
N PHE A 79 -2.79 2.28 4.45
CA PHE A 79 -1.64 1.56 3.91
C PHE A 79 -1.15 0.53 4.91
N VAL A 80 -0.85 -0.66 4.43
CA VAL A 80 -0.20 -1.73 5.19
C VAL A 80 0.98 -2.24 4.37
N CYS A 81 2.20 -2.14 4.90
CA CYS A 81 3.44 -2.44 4.20
C CYS A 81 4.23 -3.51 4.96
N ASN A 82 4.56 -4.61 4.31
CA ASN A 82 5.42 -5.66 4.84
C ASN A 82 6.79 -5.60 4.15
N PHE A 83 7.84 -5.31 4.92
CA PHE A 83 9.21 -5.24 4.42
C PHE A 83 10.02 -6.52 4.67
N THR A 84 9.33 -7.65 4.92
CA THR A 84 9.97 -8.95 5.16
C THR A 84 9.59 -9.98 4.09
N PRO A 85 10.43 -11.03 3.90
CA PRO A 85 10.11 -12.14 3.01
C PRO A 85 9.05 -13.10 3.59
N MET A 86 8.50 -12.81 4.77
CA MET A 86 7.55 -13.68 5.45
C MET A 86 6.12 -13.27 5.14
N ALA A 87 5.33 -14.20 4.62
CA ALA A 87 3.87 -14.06 4.55
C ALA A 87 3.26 -14.08 5.97
N ARG A 88 2.17 -13.34 6.15
CA ARG A 88 1.39 -13.31 7.39
C ARG A 88 -0.08 -13.58 7.07
N ASP A 89 -0.52 -14.80 7.30
CA ASP A 89 -1.85 -15.25 6.87
C ASP A 89 -3.01 -14.59 7.64
N ASP A 90 -2.77 -14.17 8.88
CA ASP A 90 -3.77 -13.53 9.74
C ASP A 90 -3.20 -12.27 10.41
N TYR A 91 -2.60 -11.39 9.61
CA TYR A 91 -2.15 -10.11 10.14
C TYR A 91 -3.35 -9.22 10.47
N ARG A 92 -3.42 -8.77 11.72
CA ARG A 92 -4.50 -7.90 12.18
C ARG A 92 -4.01 -6.46 12.21
N VAL A 93 -4.74 -5.57 11.56
CA VAL A 93 -4.48 -4.14 11.53
C VAL A 93 -5.56 -3.38 12.27
N GLY A 94 -5.14 -2.48 13.16
CA GLY A 94 -6.02 -1.61 13.92
C GLY A 94 -6.61 -0.50 13.07
N VAL A 95 -7.88 -0.16 13.30
CA VAL A 95 -8.58 0.88 12.54
C VAL A 95 -9.50 1.71 13.43
N PRO A 96 -9.72 3.01 13.11
CA PRO A 96 -10.45 3.93 13.98
C PRO A 96 -11.97 3.74 13.94
N ARG A 97 -12.52 3.10 12.91
CA ARG A 97 -13.97 3.05 12.69
C ARG A 97 -14.43 1.65 12.31
N LYS A 98 -15.62 1.27 12.82
CA LYS A 98 -16.31 0.03 12.43
C LYS A 98 -16.98 0.20 11.05
N LYS A 99 -16.17 0.10 10.00
CA LYS A 99 -16.58 0.25 8.60
C LYS A 99 -16.13 -0.93 7.73
N GLN A 100 -16.47 -0.86 6.46
CA GLN A 100 -15.87 -1.69 5.43
C GLN A 100 -14.63 -0.99 4.88
N TYR A 101 -13.58 -1.77 4.70
CA TYR A 101 -12.30 -1.37 4.13
C TYR A 101 -12.14 -2.09 2.79
N LYS A 102 -12.15 -1.33 1.71
CA LYS A 102 -12.07 -1.87 0.35
C LYS A 102 -10.62 -1.88 -0.10
N LEU A 103 -10.07 -3.06 -0.39
CA LEU A 103 -8.74 -3.20 -1.00
C LEU A 103 -8.79 -2.67 -2.44
N ILE A 104 -8.09 -1.58 -2.69
CA ILE A 104 -8.07 -0.88 -3.99
C ILE A 104 -6.76 -1.06 -4.73
N LEU A 105 -5.66 -1.35 -4.01
CA LEU A 105 -4.37 -1.65 -4.60
C LEU A 105 -3.65 -2.70 -3.74
N ASN A 106 -3.08 -3.71 -4.40
CA ASN A 106 -2.26 -4.73 -3.77
C ASN A 106 -1.09 -5.09 -4.69
N SER A 107 0.14 -4.94 -4.20
CA SER A 107 1.35 -5.26 -4.96
C SER A 107 1.49 -6.73 -5.29
N ASP A 108 0.79 -7.62 -4.56
CA ASP A 108 0.82 -9.08 -4.79
C ASP A 108 -0.10 -9.55 -5.93
N GLU A 109 -0.76 -8.66 -6.66
CA GLU A 109 -1.52 -9.05 -7.85
C GLU A 109 -0.57 -9.57 -8.95
N GLU A 110 -0.96 -10.65 -9.65
CA GLU A 110 -0.17 -11.31 -10.70
C GLU A 110 0.34 -10.34 -11.78
N LYS A 111 -0.49 -9.34 -12.13
CA LYS A 111 -0.11 -8.30 -13.12
C LYS A 111 1.09 -7.44 -12.70
N TYR A 112 1.49 -7.48 -11.41
CA TYR A 112 2.65 -6.79 -10.86
C TYR A 112 3.78 -7.75 -10.49
N GLY A 113 3.66 -9.05 -10.84
CA GLY A 113 4.64 -10.08 -10.52
C GLY A 113 4.45 -10.74 -9.16
N GLY A 114 3.32 -10.50 -8.51
CA GLY A 114 2.96 -11.14 -7.24
C GLY A 114 2.33 -12.52 -7.40
N THR A 115 1.98 -13.14 -6.27
CA THR A 115 1.40 -14.50 -6.23
C THR A 115 -0.09 -14.54 -6.58
N GLY A 116 -0.80 -13.42 -6.47
CA GLY A 116 -2.24 -13.33 -6.71
C GLY A 116 -3.11 -14.05 -5.67
N GLU A 117 -2.54 -14.44 -4.53
CA GLU A 117 -3.26 -15.20 -3.51
C GLU A 117 -4.36 -14.39 -2.81
N VAL A 118 -4.22 -13.08 -2.72
CA VAL A 118 -5.18 -12.20 -2.05
C VAL A 118 -6.33 -11.84 -2.97
N ARG A 119 -7.40 -12.62 -2.91
CA ARG A 119 -8.60 -12.43 -3.76
C ARG A 119 -9.69 -11.59 -3.12
N LYS A 120 -9.75 -11.55 -1.78
CA LYS A 120 -10.75 -10.80 -1.03
C LYS A 120 -10.52 -9.28 -1.20
N LYS A 121 -11.58 -8.56 -1.59
CA LYS A 121 -11.51 -7.11 -1.84
C LYS A 121 -12.18 -6.26 -0.75
N ILE A 122 -13.04 -6.82 0.09
CA ILE A 122 -13.77 -6.08 1.13
C ILE A 122 -13.53 -6.74 2.48
N TYR A 123 -13.09 -5.95 3.44
CA TYR A 123 -12.83 -6.34 4.81
C TYR A 123 -13.76 -5.56 5.75
N LYS A 124 -14.42 -6.25 6.67
CA LYS A 124 -15.28 -5.63 7.67
C LYS A 124 -14.51 -5.54 8.99
N ALA A 125 -14.46 -4.35 9.57
CA ALA A 125 -13.84 -4.17 10.88
C ALA A 125 -14.73 -4.75 11.99
N GLU A 126 -14.10 -5.45 12.90
CA GLU A 126 -14.67 -6.07 14.10
C GLU A 126 -14.36 -5.22 15.33
N ALA A 127 -15.18 -5.33 16.38
CA ALA A 127 -14.93 -4.71 17.67
C ALA A 127 -13.86 -5.52 18.45
N LYS A 128 -12.64 -5.50 17.92
CA LYS A 128 -11.46 -6.13 18.52
C LYS A 128 -10.32 -5.12 18.48
N GLU A 129 -9.82 -4.76 19.65
CA GLU A 129 -8.72 -3.82 19.80
C GLU A 129 -7.43 -4.34 19.14
N CYS A 130 -6.71 -3.48 18.42
CA CYS A 130 -5.41 -3.75 17.84
C CYS A 130 -4.71 -2.42 17.58
N ASP A 131 -3.40 -2.36 17.75
CA ASP A 131 -2.57 -1.17 17.50
C ASP A 131 -3.11 0.11 18.20
N GLY A 132 -3.66 -0.03 19.41
CA GLY A 132 -4.30 1.08 20.13
C GLY A 132 -5.57 1.62 19.49
N ARG A 133 -6.20 0.88 18.58
CA ARG A 133 -7.47 1.24 17.94
C ARG A 133 -8.59 0.30 18.37
N PRO A 134 -9.84 0.82 18.53
CA PRO A 134 -10.95 0.04 19.07
C PRO A 134 -11.49 -1.04 18.12
N TYR A 135 -11.15 -0.93 16.85
CA TYR A 135 -11.58 -1.87 15.82
C TYR A 135 -10.39 -2.39 15.03
N SER A 136 -10.55 -3.54 14.40
CA SER A 136 -9.52 -4.14 13.55
C SER A 136 -10.14 -5.12 12.55
N PHE A 137 -9.37 -5.49 11.54
CA PHE A 137 -9.71 -6.60 10.65
C PHE A 137 -8.45 -7.44 10.35
N ALA A 138 -8.67 -8.71 10.02
CA ALA A 138 -7.60 -9.60 9.61
C ALA A 138 -7.38 -9.52 8.08
N TYR A 139 -6.12 -9.51 7.68
CA TYR A 139 -5.68 -9.44 6.30
C TYR A 139 -4.53 -10.42 6.05
N LYS A 140 -4.60 -11.19 4.95
CA LYS A 140 -3.47 -11.98 4.49
C LYS A 140 -2.44 -11.05 3.87
N LEU A 141 -1.34 -10.82 4.59
CA LEU A 141 -0.29 -9.87 4.19
C LEU A 141 0.84 -10.62 3.49
N PRO A 142 1.03 -10.43 2.16
CA PRO A 142 2.07 -11.10 1.40
C PRO A 142 3.48 -10.67 1.79
N PRO A 143 4.51 -11.49 1.45
CA PRO A 143 5.91 -11.08 1.58
C PRO A 143 6.17 -9.83 0.73
N TYR A 144 6.95 -8.89 1.25
CA TYR A 144 7.27 -7.63 0.56
C TYR A 144 6.05 -6.92 -0.03
N GLY A 145 4.88 -7.17 0.57
CA GLY A 145 3.59 -6.71 0.06
C GLY A 145 3.20 -5.32 0.55
N VAL A 146 2.58 -4.55 -0.33
CA VAL A 146 1.92 -3.29 -0.01
C VAL A 146 0.45 -3.40 -0.37
N ALA A 147 -0.42 -3.12 0.60
CA ALA A 147 -1.86 -3.08 0.43
C ALA A 147 -2.41 -1.70 0.74
N VAL A 148 -3.34 -1.21 -0.08
CA VAL A 148 -4.03 0.05 0.11
C VAL A 148 -5.53 -0.17 0.16
N PHE A 149 -6.15 0.29 1.25
CA PHE A 149 -7.59 0.19 1.47
C PHE A 149 -8.24 1.57 1.48
N GLU A 150 -9.39 1.70 0.82
CA GLU A 150 -10.28 2.88 0.90
C GLU A 150 -11.37 2.66 1.95
N PHE A 151 -11.69 3.71 2.78
CA PHE A 151 -12.74 3.66 3.81
C PHE A 151 -13.38 5.01 4.09
#